data_cdf545a6c85d20c868ea661b7f522d14
#
_entry.id   cdf545a6c85d20c868ea661b7f522d14
#
_cell.length_a   1.000
_cell.length_b   1.000
_cell.length_c   1.000
_cell.angle_alpha   90.00
_cell.angle_beta   90.00
_cell.angle_gamma   90.00
#
_symmetry.space_group_name_H-M   'P 1'
#
loop_
_entity.id
_entity.type
_entity.pdbx_description
1 polymer ?
#
loop_
_entity_poly.entity_id
_entity_poly.type
_entity_poly.pdbx_seq_one_letter_code
_entity_poly.pdbx_strand_id
1 'polypeptide(L)'
;KSFLPLFQHTERTMTVNVDTQSLIASMRDVVGQAHLLTDKAKKQPYTKGFRFGAGEALAVVRPGTLVEIWRVLKQCVEADVAVIMQAANTGLTGGSTPDGKDYDRPLVIISTMRIDDIQLVDNGKQIVGLAGSTLFGLEETLAPYGREPHSVIGSSCIGASIVGGICNNSGGALVKRGPAYTELALFAQIDANGNLSLVNNLGISLGSEPEEILNNLENKRYKQADVQHPDARASDNEYDERVRDVDSDTPSRFNNDGRRLHDASGCAGKLAVFAVRLDTFPIPEKKQVFYVGSNDAAVFTKVRRDILSTFKNLPDSGEYLHRDCYDVSKKYGKDMFIVISKLGAKFIPKLFAFKRKFDAFTDKLGFLPNKMSDRVMQYMSYVFPNHLPKRMEEYRDKYQHHWILEMSNDGVDEAKVYLDAFFKTNEGSYFECTEEEANKAILHRFVAGGAIGRYHVMHSKDVGAMMTIDVALRRNDPDWFEVLPKEIDDQIDTKLYYGHLFCHVMHQNYVLKKGADAKLLKGKILETFDARSAEYPAEHNVGHEYFAKDALKNFYRELDPTNSFNPGIGKTTKLKNWAEHDGSCCGGHH
;
A
#
# COMPACT_ATOMS: atom_id res chain seq x y z
N LYS A 1 8.24 63.03 -24.94
CA LYS A 1 8.62 62.83 -23.52
C LYS A 1 7.34 62.65 -22.72
N SER A 2 6.96 61.42 -22.43
CA SER A 2 5.96 61.11 -21.46
C SER A 2 6.45 59.90 -20.67
N PHE A 3 6.65 60.10 -19.37
CA PHE A 3 7.01 59.10 -18.40
C PHE A 3 5.78 58.27 -18.06
N LEU A 4 5.88 56.95 -18.19
CA LEU A 4 4.98 55.97 -17.56
C LEU A 4 5.60 55.56 -16.23
N PRO A 5 4.82 55.45 -15.13
CA PRO A 5 5.35 54.96 -13.85
C PRO A 5 5.40 53.44 -13.88
N LEU A 6 6.54 52.89 -13.42
CA LEU A 6 6.72 51.49 -13.07
C LEU A 6 5.77 51.12 -11.89
N PHE A 7 4.83 50.24 -12.15
CA PHE A 7 4.14 49.55 -11.06
C PHE A 7 5.04 48.47 -10.49
N GLN A 8 5.56 48.68 -9.31
CA GLN A 8 6.14 47.64 -8.48
C GLN A 8 5.00 46.71 -8.00
N HIS A 9 4.93 45.49 -8.50
CA HIS A 9 4.14 44.43 -7.92
C HIS A 9 4.82 44.02 -6.62
N THR A 10 4.26 44.46 -5.50
CA THR A 10 4.54 43.89 -4.17
C THR A 10 3.79 42.57 -4.07
N GLU A 11 4.52 41.46 -4.20
CA GLU A 11 4.03 40.13 -3.77
C GLU A 11 3.74 40.19 -2.27
N ARG A 12 2.47 40.32 -1.91
CA ARG A 12 1.99 40.05 -0.56
C ARG A 12 1.79 38.53 -0.41
N THR A 13 2.87 37.81 -0.14
CA THR A 13 2.80 36.54 0.57
C THR A 13 2.32 36.86 1.99
N MET A 14 1.06 36.59 2.30
CA MET A 14 0.60 36.57 3.68
C MET A 14 1.23 35.35 4.37
N THR A 15 2.45 35.50 4.87
CA THR A 15 3.02 34.56 5.83
C THR A 15 2.25 34.75 7.13
N VAL A 16 1.37 33.79 7.45
CA VAL A 16 0.84 33.64 8.80
C VAL A 16 2.05 33.47 9.71
N ASN A 17 2.27 34.41 10.60
CA ASN A 17 3.43 34.42 11.51
C ASN A 17 3.13 33.43 12.65
N VAL A 18 3.21 32.12 12.37
CA VAL A 18 3.06 31.07 13.38
C VAL A 18 4.26 31.15 14.30
N ASP A 19 4.04 31.33 15.61
CA ASP A 19 5.10 31.20 16.59
C ASP A 19 5.54 29.72 16.70
N THR A 20 6.38 29.31 15.77
CA THR A 20 6.88 27.95 15.68
C THR A 20 7.69 27.51 16.89
N GLN A 21 8.31 28.44 17.61
CA GLN A 21 9.09 28.11 18.81
C GLN A 21 8.16 27.79 20.00
N SER A 22 7.12 28.56 20.20
CA SER A 22 6.09 28.29 21.20
C SER A 22 5.41 26.96 20.94
N LEU A 23 5.03 26.69 19.68
CA LEU A 23 4.42 25.40 19.29
C LEU A 23 5.37 24.22 19.55
N ILE A 24 6.65 24.33 19.20
CA ILE A 24 7.64 23.29 19.49
C ILE A 24 7.78 23.06 21.00
N ALA A 25 7.76 24.10 21.79
CA ALA A 25 7.84 23.99 23.26
C ALA A 25 6.60 23.28 23.83
N SER A 26 5.39 23.67 23.40
CA SER A 26 4.14 23.05 23.87
C SER A 26 4.00 21.58 23.46
N MET A 27 4.39 21.22 22.24
CA MET A 27 4.43 19.81 21.81
C MET A 27 5.45 19.00 22.63
N ARG A 28 6.60 19.61 22.98
CA ARG A 28 7.60 18.97 23.84
C ARG A 28 7.05 18.66 25.22
N ASP A 29 6.26 19.55 25.77
CA ASP A 29 5.66 19.36 27.10
C ASP A 29 4.65 18.19 27.08
N VAL A 30 3.99 17.94 25.94
CA VAL A 30 3.07 16.81 25.79
C VAL A 30 3.82 15.47 25.66
N VAL A 31 4.79 15.36 24.74
CA VAL A 31 5.39 14.05 24.39
C VAL A 31 6.77 13.82 25.01
N GLY A 32 7.38 14.83 25.62
CA GLY A 32 8.73 14.80 26.15
C GLY A 32 9.82 15.05 25.07
N GLN A 33 10.97 15.54 25.53
CA GLN A 33 12.10 15.93 24.66
C GLN A 33 12.59 14.81 23.74
N ALA A 34 12.59 13.57 24.20
CA ALA A 34 13.07 12.41 23.42
C ALA A 34 12.16 12.03 22.24
N HIS A 35 10.93 12.51 22.25
CA HIS A 35 9.89 12.15 21.28
C HIS A 35 9.48 13.32 20.36
N LEU A 36 10.13 14.46 20.47
CA LEU A 36 10.02 15.58 19.55
C LEU A 36 11.31 15.73 18.76
N LEU A 37 11.27 15.52 17.45
CA LEU A 37 12.42 15.56 16.54
C LEU A 37 12.36 16.84 15.70
N THR A 38 13.32 17.73 15.88
CA THR A 38 13.47 18.98 15.11
C THR A 38 14.74 18.99 14.25
N ASP A 39 15.72 18.16 14.60
CA ASP A 39 16.96 17.99 13.83
C ASP A 39 16.72 17.35 12.47
N LYS A 40 17.35 17.88 11.41
CA LYS A 40 17.16 17.45 10.02
C LYS A 40 17.50 15.97 9.81
N ALA A 41 18.59 15.49 10.40
CA ALA A 41 19.02 14.10 10.24
C ALA A 41 18.07 13.14 10.95
N LYS A 42 17.55 13.52 12.12
CA LYS A 42 16.57 12.71 12.85
C LYS A 42 15.20 12.70 12.19
N LYS A 43 14.81 13.77 11.49
CA LYS A 43 13.55 13.85 10.73
C LYS A 43 13.59 13.08 9.40
N GLN A 44 14.75 12.93 8.81
CA GLN A 44 14.91 12.37 7.47
C GLN A 44 14.20 11.01 7.22
N PRO A 45 14.17 10.05 8.15
CA PRO A 45 13.42 8.79 7.95
C PRO A 45 11.91 8.99 7.85
N TYR A 46 11.38 10.09 8.34
CA TYR A 46 9.95 10.43 8.34
C TYR A 46 9.55 11.33 7.17
N THR A 47 10.50 12.14 6.67
CA THR A 47 10.26 13.10 5.58
C THR A 47 10.60 12.54 4.21
N LYS A 48 11.00 11.27 4.12
CA LYS A 48 11.28 10.55 2.89
C LYS A 48 10.46 9.27 2.82
N GLY A 49 9.71 9.10 1.75
CA GLY A 49 8.91 7.90 1.50
C GLY A 49 9.75 6.68 1.13
N PHE A 50 9.13 5.51 1.18
CA PHE A 50 9.79 4.24 0.90
C PHE A 50 10.30 4.16 -0.56
N ARG A 51 9.47 4.56 -1.51
CA ARG A 51 9.84 4.64 -2.95
C ARG A 51 9.66 6.04 -3.52
N PHE A 52 8.60 6.73 -3.15
CA PHE A 52 8.20 8.02 -3.66
C PHE A 52 7.99 9.02 -2.51
N GLY A 53 8.12 10.30 -2.81
CA GLY A 53 7.86 11.40 -1.90
C GLY A 53 9.09 11.77 -1.04
N ALA A 54 9.37 13.05 -1.00
CA ALA A 54 10.33 13.65 -0.08
C ALA A 54 9.99 15.12 0.10
N GLY A 55 10.06 15.62 1.34
CA GLY A 55 9.74 17.00 1.63
C GLY A 55 10.30 17.47 2.96
N GLU A 56 9.80 18.60 3.44
CA GLU A 56 10.22 19.22 4.68
C GLU A 56 9.07 19.22 5.71
N ALA A 57 9.43 19.11 6.99
CA ALA A 57 8.52 19.25 8.10
C ALA A 57 9.18 20.10 9.19
N LEU A 58 8.38 20.89 9.92
CA LEU A 58 8.81 21.66 11.08
C LEU A 58 9.34 20.71 12.15
N ALA A 59 8.55 19.71 12.51
CA ALA A 59 8.87 18.72 13.53
C ALA A 59 8.27 17.35 13.18
N VAL A 60 8.84 16.30 13.80
CA VAL A 60 8.22 14.97 13.91
C VAL A 60 7.92 14.74 15.38
N VAL A 61 6.65 14.53 15.69
CA VAL A 61 6.15 14.25 17.03
C VAL A 61 5.83 12.76 17.13
N ARG A 62 6.25 12.13 18.23
CA ARG A 62 6.10 10.69 18.45
C ARG A 62 5.33 10.42 19.75
N PRO A 63 4.00 10.61 19.76
CA PRO A 63 3.15 10.36 20.92
C PRO A 63 3.27 8.92 21.41
N GLY A 64 3.12 8.72 22.71
CA GLY A 64 3.10 7.40 23.34
C GLY A 64 1.72 6.95 23.76
N THR A 65 0.73 7.86 23.72
CA THR A 65 -0.67 7.57 24.06
C THR A 65 -1.63 8.23 23.07
N LEU A 66 -2.86 7.73 23.01
CA LEU A 66 -3.93 8.32 22.19
C LEU A 66 -4.25 9.75 22.67
N VAL A 67 -4.21 10.01 23.98
CA VAL A 67 -4.42 11.33 24.55
C VAL A 67 -3.30 12.29 24.13
N GLU A 68 -2.05 11.85 24.06
CA GLU A 68 -0.96 12.68 23.55
C GLU A 68 -1.18 13.06 22.08
N ILE A 69 -1.66 12.14 21.21
CA ILE A 69 -2.04 12.48 19.82
C ILE A 69 -3.07 13.61 19.82
N TRP A 70 -4.14 13.45 20.60
CA TRP A 70 -5.22 14.43 20.68
C TRP A 70 -4.72 15.82 21.09
N ARG A 71 -3.89 15.89 22.15
CA ARG A 71 -3.33 17.15 22.63
C ARG A 71 -2.41 17.81 21.61
N VAL A 72 -1.58 17.03 20.90
CA VAL A 72 -0.73 17.54 19.81
C VAL A 72 -1.57 18.06 18.64
N LEU A 73 -2.63 17.34 18.26
CA LEU A 73 -3.55 17.80 17.21
C LEU A 73 -4.22 19.12 17.57
N LYS A 74 -4.70 19.29 18.81
CA LYS A 74 -5.27 20.57 19.26
C LYS A 74 -4.26 21.72 19.10
N GLN A 75 -3.01 21.53 19.52
CA GLN A 75 -1.96 22.54 19.39
C GLN A 75 -1.67 22.87 17.90
N CYS A 76 -1.65 21.85 17.02
CA CYS A 76 -1.45 22.08 15.59
C CYS A 76 -2.60 22.86 14.95
N VAL A 77 -3.85 22.55 15.33
CA VAL A 77 -5.04 23.25 14.81
C VAL A 77 -5.10 24.70 15.32
N GLU A 78 -4.85 24.93 16.61
CA GLU A 78 -4.78 26.25 17.22
C GLU A 78 -3.68 27.13 16.59
N ALA A 79 -2.55 26.51 16.22
CA ALA A 79 -1.44 27.20 15.56
C ALA A 79 -1.58 27.28 14.03
N ASP A 80 -2.67 26.79 13.43
CA ASP A 80 -2.89 26.73 11.99
C ASP A 80 -1.73 26.04 11.22
N VAL A 81 -1.35 24.86 11.68
CA VAL A 81 -0.27 24.05 11.12
C VAL A 81 -0.84 22.82 10.42
N ALA A 82 -0.34 22.51 9.23
CA ALA A 82 -0.70 21.29 8.53
C ALA A 82 -0.13 20.05 9.22
N VAL A 83 -0.88 18.95 9.18
CA VAL A 83 -0.53 17.70 9.86
C VAL A 83 -0.49 16.54 8.88
N ILE A 84 0.54 15.70 8.97
CA ILE A 84 0.58 14.37 8.35
C ILE A 84 0.60 13.32 9.45
N MET A 85 -0.44 12.48 9.50
CA MET A 85 -0.44 11.27 10.32
C MET A 85 0.42 10.21 9.64
N GLN A 86 1.38 9.64 10.36
CA GLN A 86 2.30 8.66 9.79
C GLN A 86 2.45 7.45 10.71
N ALA A 87 2.16 6.26 10.19
CA ALA A 87 2.52 5.00 10.84
C ALA A 87 3.88 4.48 10.31
N ALA A 88 3.94 3.28 9.75
CA ALA A 88 5.18 2.62 9.34
C ALA A 88 5.87 3.22 8.09
N ASN A 89 5.24 4.16 7.39
CA ASN A 89 5.76 4.80 6.17
C ASN A 89 6.21 3.81 5.08
N THR A 90 5.44 2.73 4.89
CA THR A 90 5.71 1.66 3.92
C THR A 90 5.02 1.87 2.58
N GLY A 91 4.19 2.89 2.45
CA GLY A 91 3.44 3.20 1.23
C GLY A 91 4.35 3.53 0.04
N LEU A 92 3.96 3.08 -1.15
CA LEU A 92 4.79 3.20 -2.37
C LEU A 92 4.67 4.57 -3.04
N THR A 93 3.55 5.26 -2.84
CA THR A 93 3.18 6.52 -3.52
C THR A 93 3.45 7.78 -2.69
N GLY A 94 4.12 7.65 -1.54
CA GLY A 94 4.49 8.77 -0.68
C GLY A 94 3.33 9.39 0.11
N GLY A 95 2.20 8.69 0.26
CA GLY A 95 0.98 9.22 0.88
C GLY A 95 1.07 9.59 2.36
N SER A 96 2.14 9.21 3.05
CA SER A 96 2.38 9.56 4.46
C SER A 96 3.65 10.40 4.69
N THR A 97 4.17 11.03 3.62
CA THR A 97 5.32 11.93 3.69
C THR A 97 4.99 13.29 3.12
N PRO A 98 5.67 14.36 3.55
CA PRO A 98 5.59 15.64 2.83
C PRO A 98 6.06 15.46 1.37
N ASP A 99 5.49 16.26 0.47
CA ASP A 99 5.91 16.35 -0.92
C ASP A 99 6.43 17.77 -1.20
N GLY A 100 7.76 17.90 -1.28
CA GLY A 100 8.40 19.21 -1.45
C GLY A 100 8.35 20.10 -0.19
N LYS A 101 8.33 21.41 -0.38
CA LYS A 101 8.36 22.43 0.67
C LYS A 101 7.45 23.62 0.38
N ASP A 102 6.60 23.50 -0.62
CA ASP A 102 5.72 24.54 -1.14
C ASP A 102 4.33 24.55 -0.50
N TYR A 103 4.27 24.21 0.78
CA TYR A 103 3.08 24.37 1.62
C TYR A 103 2.91 25.83 2.04
N ASP A 104 1.67 26.29 2.14
CA ASP A 104 1.36 27.67 2.57
C ASP A 104 1.57 27.93 4.06
N ARG A 105 1.76 26.88 4.85
CA ARG A 105 1.97 26.90 6.30
C ARG A 105 2.93 25.81 6.77
N PRO A 106 3.48 25.92 8.02
CA PRO A 106 4.33 24.87 8.58
C PRO A 106 3.61 23.52 8.61
N LEU A 107 4.37 22.43 8.50
CA LEU A 107 3.88 21.07 8.51
C LEU A 107 4.52 20.27 9.65
N VAL A 108 3.70 19.53 10.40
CA VAL A 108 4.10 18.61 11.47
C VAL A 108 3.74 17.17 11.08
N ILE A 109 4.67 16.24 11.28
CA ILE A 109 4.42 14.80 11.15
C ILE A 109 4.14 14.24 12.55
N ILE A 110 3.01 13.53 12.72
CA ILE A 110 2.67 12.79 13.93
C ILE A 110 2.87 11.31 13.67
N SER A 111 3.91 10.72 14.25
CA SER A 111 4.22 9.31 14.12
C SER A 111 3.50 8.49 15.18
N THR A 112 2.66 7.53 14.74
CA THR A 112 1.80 6.73 15.63
C THR A 112 2.42 5.42 16.11
N MET A 113 3.62 5.06 15.65
CA MET A 113 4.25 3.74 15.84
C MET A 113 4.54 3.32 17.28
N ARG A 114 4.33 4.20 18.27
CA ARG A 114 4.47 3.86 19.69
C ARG A 114 3.15 3.37 20.31
N ILE A 115 2.05 3.40 19.57
CA ILE A 115 0.70 3.10 20.03
C ILE A 115 0.20 1.89 19.22
N ASP A 116 0.72 0.70 19.53
CA ASP A 116 0.63 -0.51 18.71
C ASP A 116 -0.26 -1.62 19.27
N ASP A 117 -1.04 -1.33 20.33
CA ASP A 117 -1.92 -2.34 20.95
C ASP A 117 -3.03 -2.81 20.00
N ILE A 118 -3.38 -4.10 20.15
CA ILE A 118 -4.47 -4.77 19.44
C ILE A 118 -5.36 -5.42 20.47
N GLN A 119 -6.65 -5.09 20.42
CA GLN A 119 -7.63 -5.56 21.39
C GLN A 119 -8.60 -6.54 20.73
N LEU A 120 -8.77 -7.71 21.34
CA LEU A 120 -9.71 -8.72 20.85
C LEU A 120 -11.14 -8.36 21.25
N VAL A 121 -12.05 -8.49 20.30
CA VAL A 121 -13.50 -8.34 20.49
C VAL A 121 -14.17 -9.65 20.09
N ASP A 122 -15.23 -10.04 20.78
CA ASP A 122 -16.01 -11.26 20.51
C ASP A 122 -15.16 -12.53 20.37
N ASN A 123 -14.29 -12.76 21.35
CA ASN A 123 -13.36 -13.91 21.34
C ASN A 123 -12.49 -13.95 20.06
N GLY A 124 -12.07 -12.80 19.58
CA GLY A 124 -11.21 -12.67 18.42
C GLY A 124 -11.91 -12.70 17.08
N LYS A 125 -13.25 -12.76 17.01
CA LYS A 125 -14.00 -12.60 15.75
C LYS A 125 -13.81 -11.22 15.13
N GLN A 126 -13.58 -10.23 15.99
CA GLN A 126 -13.18 -8.88 15.59
C GLN A 126 -12.00 -8.41 16.45
N ILE A 127 -11.33 -7.39 15.98
CA ILE A 127 -10.27 -6.69 16.71
C ILE A 127 -10.49 -5.18 16.67
N VAL A 128 -9.93 -4.49 17.66
CA VAL A 128 -9.65 -3.06 17.57
C VAL A 128 -8.14 -2.88 17.49
N GLY A 129 -7.67 -2.33 16.37
CA GLY A 129 -6.27 -1.98 16.16
C GLY A 129 -6.05 -0.50 16.42
N LEU A 130 -5.12 -0.15 17.33
CA LEU A 130 -4.75 1.22 17.59
C LEU A 130 -3.83 1.78 16.49
N ALA A 131 -3.62 3.08 16.47
CA ALA A 131 -3.06 3.87 15.38
C ALA A 131 -1.70 3.37 14.81
N GLY A 132 -0.86 2.75 15.63
CA GLY A 132 0.45 2.21 15.25
C GLY A 132 0.50 0.69 15.15
N SER A 133 -0.61 -0.02 15.40
CA SER A 133 -0.67 -1.48 15.33
C SER A 133 -0.31 -2.00 13.93
N THR A 134 0.40 -3.14 13.90
CA THR A 134 0.94 -3.69 12.65
C THR A 134 0.24 -4.98 12.25
N LEU A 135 0.28 -5.32 10.96
CA LEU A 135 -0.25 -6.59 10.47
C LEU A 135 0.50 -7.79 11.04
N PHE A 136 1.81 -7.69 11.28
CA PHE A 136 2.55 -8.74 12.00
C PHE A 136 2.03 -8.96 13.42
N GLY A 137 1.83 -7.86 14.17
CA GLY A 137 1.26 -7.95 15.51
C GLY A 137 -0.13 -8.57 15.47
N LEU A 138 -0.93 -8.29 14.44
CA LEU A 138 -2.25 -8.87 14.26
C LEU A 138 -2.19 -10.38 14.00
N GLU A 139 -1.32 -10.84 13.09
CA GLU A 139 -1.12 -12.27 12.82
C GLU A 139 -0.72 -13.02 14.10
N GLU A 140 0.24 -12.47 14.87
CA GLU A 140 0.66 -13.07 16.14
C GLU A 140 -0.45 -13.10 17.19
N THR A 141 -1.24 -12.02 17.26
CA THR A 141 -2.37 -11.92 18.21
C THR A 141 -3.48 -12.92 17.87
N LEU A 142 -3.73 -13.18 16.59
CA LEU A 142 -4.83 -14.04 16.13
C LEU A 142 -4.47 -15.53 16.07
N ALA A 143 -3.20 -15.88 15.88
CA ALA A 143 -2.75 -17.27 15.73
C ALA A 143 -3.22 -18.20 16.86
N PRO A 144 -3.17 -17.83 18.17
CA PRO A 144 -3.67 -18.69 19.26
C PRO A 144 -5.18 -18.96 19.21
N TYR A 145 -5.93 -18.14 18.48
CA TYR A 145 -7.39 -18.26 18.33
C TYR A 145 -7.79 -19.00 17.05
N GLY A 146 -6.84 -19.52 16.27
CA GLY A 146 -7.10 -20.17 15.00
C GLY A 146 -7.71 -19.21 13.97
N ARG A 147 -7.31 -17.93 14.02
CA ARG A 147 -7.84 -16.88 13.16
C ARG A 147 -6.74 -16.16 12.39
N GLU A 148 -7.12 -15.51 11.30
CA GLU A 148 -6.23 -14.77 10.42
C GLU A 148 -6.78 -13.35 10.13
N PRO A 149 -5.92 -12.39 9.72
CA PRO A 149 -6.31 -11.03 9.39
C PRO A 149 -7.30 -10.96 8.21
N HIS A 150 -8.02 -9.83 8.11
CA HIS A 150 -8.91 -9.54 6.99
C HIS A 150 -8.17 -9.38 5.65
N SER A 151 -6.91 -8.97 5.65
CA SER A 151 -6.09 -8.81 4.45
C SER A 151 -4.65 -9.26 4.68
N VAL A 152 -4.02 -9.71 3.60
CA VAL A 152 -2.58 -9.99 3.53
C VAL A 152 -2.02 -9.14 2.41
N ILE A 153 -1.22 -8.15 2.76
CA ILE A 153 -0.58 -7.23 1.81
C ILE A 153 0.93 -7.42 1.81
N GLY A 154 1.57 -7.22 0.65
CA GLY A 154 3.00 -7.44 0.49
C GLY A 154 3.89 -6.63 1.45
N SER A 155 3.44 -5.45 1.88
CA SER A 155 4.13 -4.62 2.86
C SER A 155 4.00 -5.08 4.32
N SER A 156 3.20 -6.12 4.62
CA SER A 156 3.14 -6.71 5.97
C SER A 156 4.53 -7.10 6.46
N CYS A 157 5.33 -7.71 5.60
CA CYS A 157 6.68 -8.15 5.92
C CYS A 157 7.68 -7.02 6.25
N ILE A 158 7.36 -5.77 5.96
CA ILE A 158 8.18 -4.60 6.31
C ILE A 158 7.54 -3.73 7.39
N GLY A 159 6.48 -4.24 8.05
CA GLY A 159 5.87 -3.61 9.21
C GLY A 159 4.69 -2.70 8.89
N ALA A 160 3.97 -2.91 7.80
CA ALA A 160 2.77 -2.13 7.47
C ALA A 160 1.77 -2.12 8.62
N SER A 161 1.17 -0.96 8.88
CA SER A 161 0.17 -0.79 9.94
C SER A 161 -1.24 -1.14 9.47
N ILE A 162 -2.08 -1.58 10.39
CA ILE A 162 -3.50 -1.87 10.17
C ILE A 162 -4.22 -0.60 9.72
N VAL A 163 -4.11 0.47 10.50
CA VAL A 163 -4.76 1.76 10.21
C VAL A 163 -4.27 2.35 8.89
N GLY A 164 -2.95 2.27 8.62
CA GLY A 164 -2.41 2.71 7.33
C GLY A 164 -2.98 1.93 6.14
N GLY A 165 -3.23 0.63 6.31
CA GLY A 165 -3.89 -0.21 5.30
C GLY A 165 -5.31 0.27 5.00
N ILE A 166 -6.10 0.55 6.03
CA ILE A 166 -7.47 1.07 5.91
C ILE A 166 -7.49 2.45 5.24
N CYS A 167 -6.68 3.38 5.72
CA CYS A 167 -6.64 4.75 5.20
C CYS A 167 -6.20 4.82 3.72
N ASN A 168 -5.45 3.81 3.24
CA ASN A 168 -4.91 3.80 1.89
C ASN A 168 -5.51 2.73 0.98
N ASN A 169 -6.66 2.15 1.31
CA ASN A 169 -7.34 1.11 0.52
C ASN A 169 -6.39 -0.03 0.14
N SER A 170 -5.50 -0.44 1.06
CA SER A 170 -4.50 -1.44 0.76
C SER A 170 -5.14 -2.76 0.39
N GLY A 171 -4.87 -3.21 -0.82
CA GLY A 171 -5.29 -4.51 -1.30
C GLY A 171 -4.29 -5.61 -0.95
N GLY A 172 -4.56 -6.83 -1.40
CA GLY A 172 -3.70 -7.98 -1.21
C GLY A 172 -4.10 -9.13 -2.11
N ALA A 173 -3.48 -10.28 -1.89
CA ALA A 173 -3.67 -11.47 -2.71
C ALA A 173 -5.03 -12.14 -2.54
N LEU A 174 -5.77 -11.85 -1.46
CA LEU A 174 -6.99 -12.59 -1.10
C LEU A 174 -8.16 -12.26 -2.03
N VAL A 175 -8.77 -13.31 -2.58
CA VAL A 175 -9.88 -13.21 -3.54
C VAL A 175 -11.23 -13.10 -2.84
N LYS A 176 -11.41 -13.77 -1.69
CA LYS A 176 -12.66 -13.76 -0.92
C LYS A 176 -12.91 -12.45 -0.19
N ARG A 177 -11.88 -11.63 -0.02
CA ARG A 177 -11.88 -10.41 0.79
C ARG A 177 -11.31 -9.28 -0.04
N GLY A 178 -11.97 -8.15 -0.03
CA GLY A 178 -11.52 -6.96 -0.73
C GLY A 178 -10.31 -6.27 -0.10
N PRO A 179 -10.09 -5.03 -0.48
CA PRO A 179 -9.13 -4.16 0.19
C PRO A 179 -9.43 -4.06 1.68
N ALA A 180 -8.43 -3.63 2.46
CA ALA A 180 -8.63 -3.28 3.86
C ALA A 180 -9.73 -2.21 3.98
N TYR A 181 -10.83 -2.54 4.65
CA TYR A 181 -12.03 -1.71 4.75
C TYR A 181 -12.73 -1.87 6.09
N THR A 182 -13.25 -0.78 6.63
CA THR A 182 -14.18 -0.77 7.76
C THR A 182 -14.96 0.56 7.81
N GLU A 183 -16.17 0.50 8.32
CA GLU A 183 -16.98 1.67 8.68
C GLU A 183 -16.86 1.98 10.19
N LEU A 184 -16.11 1.16 10.92
CA LEU A 184 -15.98 1.26 12.37
C LEU A 184 -14.59 1.85 12.73
N ALA A 185 -14.57 3.16 13.00
CA ALA A 185 -13.33 3.88 13.31
C ALA A 185 -13.51 4.92 14.43
N LEU A 186 -12.41 5.24 15.10
CA LEU A 186 -12.27 6.38 16.01
C LEU A 186 -11.29 7.35 15.37
N PHE A 187 -11.72 8.57 15.11
CA PHE A 187 -10.90 9.55 14.41
C PHE A 187 -11.19 10.99 14.85
N ALA A 188 -10.21 11.87 14.62
CA ALA A 188 -10.43 13.30 14.69
C ALA A 188 -10.59 13.90 13.29
N GLN A 189 -11.50 14.86 13.17
CA GLN A 189 -11.77 15.64 11.96
C GLN A 189 -11.81 17.13 12.26
N ILE A 190 -11.61 17.95 11.23
CA ILE A 190 -11.73 19.41 11.32
C ILE A 190 -12.91 19.83 10.44
N ASP A 191 -13.86 20.57 11.02
CA ASP A 191 -15.00 21.10 10.27
C ASP A 191 -14.62 22.33 9.41
N ALA A 192 -15.56 22.83 8.61
CA ALA A 192 -15.35 24.00 7.75
C ALA A 192 -15.04 25.31 8.53
N ASN A 193 -15.31 25.35 9.82
CA ASN A 193 -15.01 26.48 10.69
C ASN A 193 -13.64 26.33 11.38
N GLY A 194 -12.93 25.21 11.14
CA GLY A 194 -11.64 24.91 11.77
C GLY A 194 -11.74 24.28 13.15
N ASN A 195 -12.92 23.81 13.58
CA ASN A 195 -13.08 23.16 14.87
C ASN A 195 -12.67 21.70 14.79
N LEU A 196 -11.80 21.28 15.70
CA LEU A 196 -11.39 19.89 15.86
C LEU A 196 -12.42 19.13 16.72
N SER A 197 -12.88 18.00 16.25
CA SER A 197 -13.79 17.09 16.96
C SER A 197 -13.29 15.66 16.92
N LEU A 198 -13.62 14.85 17.95
CA LEU A 198 -13.39 13.42 18.01
C LEU A 198 -14.69 12.70 17.70
N VAL A 199 -14.67 11.79 16.73
CA VAL A 199 -15.81 10.98 16.30
C VAL A 199 -15.55 9.53 16.67
N ASN A 200 -16.46 8.94 17.44
CA ASN A 200 -16.41 7.54 17.85
C ASN A 200 -17.44 6.70 17.10
N ASN A 201 -17.02 6.10 15.99
CA ASN A 201 -17.82 5.15 15.20
C ASN A 201 -17.37 3.69 15.42
N LEU A 202 -16.59 3.39 16.48
CA LEU A 202 -16.16 2.01 16.78
C LEU A 202 -17.29 1.06 17.16
N GLY A 203 -18.46 1.59 17.52
CA GLY A 203 -19.52 0.80 18.13
C GLY A 203 -19.14 0.30 19.53
N ILE A 204 -18.38 1.07 20.28
CA ILE A 204 -17.99 0.81 21.66
C ILE A 204 -18.29 2.04 22.50
N SER A 205 -19.03 1.87 23.60
CA SER A 205 -19.34 2.96 24.53
C SER A 205 -18.11 3.26 25.40
N LEU A 206 -17.48 4.42 25.18
CA LEU A 206 -16.19 4.79 25.79
C LEU A 206 -16.26 6.07 26.65
N GLY A 207 -17.43 6.69 26.79
CA GLY A 207 -17.63 7.98 27.45
C GLY A 207 -18.06 9.06 26.48
N SER A 208 -18.05 10.33 26.93
CA SER A 208 -18.53 11.48 26.16
C SER A 208 -17.45 12.48 25.79
N GLU A 209 -16.43 12.63 26.61
CA GLU A 209 -15.37 13.60 26.40
C GLU A 209 -14.19 13.00 25.64
N PRO A 210 -13.53 13.74 24.73
CA PRO A 210 -12.47 13.19 23.90
C PRO A 210 -11.35 12.48 24.67
N GLU A 211 -10.81 13.09 25.71
CA GLU A 211 -9.71 12.47 26.48
C GLU A 211 -10.21 11.27 27.31
N GLU A 212 -11.47 11.27 27.74
CA GLU A 212 -12.10 10.11 28.40
C GLU A 212 -12.20 8.94 27.43
N ILE A 213 -12.79 9.16 26.24
CA ILE A 213 -12.94 8.16 25.19
C ILE A 213 -11.59 7.51 24.86
N LEU A 214 -10.58 8.35 24.59
CA LEU A 214 -9.25 7.87 24.21
C LEU A 214 -8.56 7.08 25.35
N ASN A 215 -8.66 7.58 26.59
CA ASN A 215 -8.09 6.91 27.75
C ASN A 215 -8.81 5.58 28.08
N ASN A 216 -10.13 5.54 27.93
CA ASN A 216 -10.91 4.34 28.17
C ASN A 216 -10.61 3.26 27.10
N LEU A 217 -10.47 3.65 25.83
CA LEU A 217 -10.08 2.74 24.77
C LEU A 217 -8.66 2.17 25.01
N GLU A 218 -7.68 3.06 25.19
CA GLU A 218 -6.28 2.65 25.34
C GLU A 218 -6.05 1.72 26.53
N ASN A 219 -6.70 1.99 27.65
CA ASN A 219 -6.59 1.20 28.88
C ASN A 219 -7.62 0.07 28.99
N LYS A 220 -8.37 -0.24 27.93
CA LYS A 220 -9.37 -1.33 27.88
C LYS A 220 -10.43 -1.21 28.97
N ARG A 221 -10.86 0.03 29.28
CA ARG A 221 -11.86 0.32 30.32
C ARG A 221 -13.27 0.21 29.78
N TYR A 222 -13.55 -0.83 29.03
CA TYR A 222 -14.86 -1.19 28.53
C TYR A 222 -15.06 -2.70 28.65
N LYS A 223 -16.33 -3.14 28.71
CA LYS A 223 -16.72 -4.54 28.81
C LYS A 223 -17.36 -5.00 27.50
N GLN A 224 -17.55 -6.30 27.35
CA GLN A 224 -18.28 -6.85 26.20
C GLN A 224 -19.70 -6.27 26.06
N ALA A 225 -20.36 -5.91 27.17
CA ALA A 225 -21.68 -5.27 27.14
C ALA A 225 -21.66 -3.83 26.55
N ASP A 226 -20.51 -3.19 26.54
CA ASP A 226 -20.31 -1.84 25.96
C ASP A 226 -20.06 -1.91 24.44
N VAL A 227 -19.83 -3.11 23.91
CA VAL A 227 -19.61 -3.36 22.49
C VAL A 227 -20.94 -3.58 21.79
N GLN A 228 -21.26 -2.69 20.88
CA GLN A 228 -22.45 -2.76 20.03
C GLN A 228 -22.11 -3.47 18.72
N HIS A 229 -23.11 -4.05 18.07
CA HIS A 229 -23.01 -4.62 16.73
C HIS A 229 -23.91 -3.81 15.79
N PRO A 230 -23.46 -2.61 15.37
CA PRO A 230 -24.20 -1.79 14.42
C PRO A 230 -24.28 -2.47 13.05
N ASP A 231 -25.17 -1.99 12.19
CA ASP A 231 -25.22 -2.42 10.78
C ASP A 231 -23.98 -2.00 9.99
N ALA A 232 -23.15 -1.13 10.57
CA ALA A 232 -21.88 -0.70 10.00
C ALA A 232 -20.89 -1.87 9.86
N ARG A 233 -20.21 -1.93 8.73
CA ARG A 233 -19.38 -3.05 8.32
C ARG A 233 -17.97 -2.98 8.90
N ALA A 234 -17.47 -4.09 9.43
CA ALA A 234 -16.10 -4.25 9.88
C ALA A 234 -15.16 -4.87 8.82
N SER A 235 -15.68 -5.12 7.62
CA SER A 235 -14.96 -5.60 6.43
C SER A 235 -15.80 -5.34 5.17
N ASP A 236 -15.20 -5.49 3.97
CA ASP A 236 -15.95 -5.45 2.70
C ASP A 236 -16.66 -6.79 2.48
N ASN A 237 -17.87 -6.93 3.03
CA ASN A 237 -18.66 -8.15 2.96
C ASN A 237 -19.47 -8.32 1.65
N GLU A 238 -19.30 -7.42 0.68
CA GLU A 238 -19.90 -7.52 -0.67
C GLU A 238 -18.85 -7.79 -1.75
N TYR A 239 -17.59 -7.95 -1.35
CA TYR A 239 -16.51 -8.09 -2.32
C TYR A 239 -16.55 -9.40 -3.09
N ASP A 240 -16.96 -10.48 -2.45
CA ASP A 240 -17.10 -11.80 -3.08
C ASP A 240 -18.14 -11.79 -4.20
N GLU A 241 -19.26 -11.11 -4.06
CA GLU A 241 -20.24 -10.91 -5.13
C GLU A 241 -19.64 -10.06 -6.26
N ARG A 242 -18.92 -8.99 -5.91
CA ARG A 242 -18.32 -8.08 -6.89
C ARG A 242 -17.25 -8.77 -7.73
N VAL A 243 -16.38 -9.57 -7.14
CA VAL A 243 -15.31 -10.26 -7.88
C VAL A 243 -15.86 -11.33 -8.83
N ARG A 244 -17.03 -11.91 -8.50
CA ARG A 244 -17.74 -12.89 -9.31
C ARG A 244 -18.41 -12.31 -10.57
N ASP A 245 -18.74 -11.02 -10.56
CA ASP A 245 -19.30 -10.32 -11.73
C ASP A 245 -18.20 -10.05 -12.77
N VAL A 246 -17.82 -11.12 -13.50
CA VAL A 246 -16.72 -11.11 -14.48
C VAL A 246 -17.02 -10.33 -15.76
N ASP A 247 -18.26 -9.91 -15.97
CA ASP A 247 -18.71 -9.18 -17.15
C ASP A 247 -18.76 -7.66 -16.95
N SER A 248 -18.51 -7.19 -15.74
CA SER A 248 -18.52 -5.77 -15.44
C SER A 248 -17.39 -5.02 -16.14
N ASP A 249 -17.69 -3.80 -16.57
CA ASP A 249 -16.77 -2.86 -17.23
C ASP A 249 -15.95 -2.02 -16.23
N THR A 250 -16.00 -2.33 -14.94
CA THR A 250 -15.19 -1.70 -13.88
C THR A 250 -14.25 -2.70 -13.21
N PRO A 251 -13.14 -2.25 -12.63
CA PRO A 251 -12.29 -3.10 -11.79
C PRO A 251 -13.06 -3.64 -10.59
N SER A 252 -12.60 -4.75 -10.02
CA SER A 252 -13.19 -5.31 -8.80
C SER A 252 -12.91 -4.43 -7.56
N ARG A 253 -11.80 -3.69 -7.59
CA ARG A 253 -11.36 -2.75 -6.54
C ARG A 253 -10.54 -1.62 -7.14
N PHE A 254 -10.77 -0.39 -6.69
CA PHE A 254 -10.06 0.82 -7.13
C PHE A 254 -10.33 2.00 -6.18
N ASN A 255 -9.41 2.97 -6.15
CA ASN A 255 -9.48 4.10 -5.22
C ASN A 255 -10.70 5.01 -5.42
N ASN A 256 -11.15 5.16 -6.66
CA ASN A 256 -12.27 6.05 -7.01
C ASN A 256 -13.64 5.38 -6.87
N ASP A 257 -13.75 4.21 -6.20
CA ASP A 257 -15.03 3.56 -5.92
C ASP A 257 -15.74 4.22 -4.74
N GLY A 258 -16.65 5.13 -5.01
CA GLY A 258 -17.41 5.86 -3.99
C GLY A 258 -18.15 4.98 -2.99
N ARG A 259 -18.44 3.70 -3.33
CA ARG A 259 -19.09 2.74 -2.41
C ARG A 259 -18.15 2.26 -1.30
N ARG A 260 -16.84 2.51 -1.43
CA ARG A 260 -15.77 2.07 -0.52
C ARG A 260 -15.02 3.23 0.12
N LEU A 261 -15.50 4.44 -0.06
CA LEU A 261 -15.01 5.64 0.61
C LEU A 261 -15.92 5.93 1.80
N HIS A 262 -15.40 5.70 3.00
CA HIS A 262 -16.17 5.88 4.24
C HIS A 262 -15.23 6.19 5.41
N ASP A 263 -15.41 7.35 6.03
CA ASP A 263 -14.62 7.78 7.20
C ASP A 263 -13.12 7.48 7.04
N ALA A 264 -12.57 6.53 7.84
CA ALA A 264 -11.17 6.14 7.78
C ALA A 264 -10.80 5.40 6.49
N SER A 265 -11.76 4.65 5.88
CA SER A 265 -11.49 3.84 4.69
C SER A 265 -11.26 4.71 3.47
N GLY A 266 -10.03 4.70 2.95
CA GLY A 266 -9.62 5.49 1.80
C GLY A 266 -9.35 6.97 2.09
N CYS A 267 -9.32 7.39 3.34
CA CYS A 267 -9.16 8.81 3.71
C CYS A 267 -7.77 9.39 3.38
N ALA A 268 -6.77 8.58 3.09
CA ALA A 268 -5.41 9.01 2.73
C ALA A 268 -4.79 10.02 3.71
N GLY A 269 -5.15 9.93 4.99
CA GLY A 269 -4.68 10.86 6.02
C GLY A 269 -5.44 12.19 6.09
N LYS A 270 -6.62 12.31 5.44
CA LYS A 270 -7.53 13.45 5.60
C LYS A 270 -8.31 13.44 6.91
N LEU A 271 -8.12 12.38 7.69
CA LEU A 271 -8.55 12.25 9.08
C LEU A 271 -7.37 11.83 9.94
N ALA A 272 -7.36 12.21 11.20
CA ALA A 272 -6.43 11.64 12.18
C ALA A 272 -7.08 10.42 12.83
N VAL A 273 -6.76 9.22 12.35
CA VAL A 273 -7.37 7.97 12.80
C VAL A 273 -6.62 7.43 14.01
N PHE A 274 -7.34 7.18 15.11
CA PHE A 274 -6.81 6.67 16.39
C PHE A 274 -6.94 5.16 16.51
N ALA A 275 -8.04 4.59 15.98
CA ALA A 275 -8.30 3.16 16.01
C ALA A 275 -9.30 2.76 14.93
N VAL A 276 -9.24 1.49 14.53
CA VAL A 276 -10.22 0.86 13.64
C VAL A 276 -10.65 -0.49 14.22
N ARG A 277 -11.92 -0.87 14.01
CA ARG A 277 -12.45 -2.19 14.37
C ARG A 277 -12.66 -3.00 13.10
N LEU A 278 -12.17 -4.25 13.09
CA LEU A 278 -12.11 -5.10 11.92
C LEU A 278 -12.56 -6.52 12.20
N ASP A 279 -13.18 -7.17 11.23
CA ASP A 279 -13.42 -8.60 11.24
C ASP A 279 -12.10 -9.39 11.10
N THR A 280 -12.10 -10.56 11.67
CA THR A 280 -11.08 -11.59 11.48
C THR A 280 -11.74 -12.86 10.95
N PHE A 281 -10.97 -13.78 10.41
CA PHE A 281 -11.50 -14.94 9.72
C PHE A 281 -10.88 -16.23 10.27
N PRO A 282 -11.62 -17.35 10.27
CA PRO A 282 -11.04 -18.62 10.69
C PRO A 282 -9.95 -19.06 9.71
N ILE A 283 -8.87 -19.65 10.23
CA ILE A 283 -7.87 -20.31 9.41
C ILE A 283 -8.52 -21.55 8.78
N PRO A 284 -8.44 -21.76 7.46
CA PRO A 284 -8.97 -22.94 6.81
C PRO A 284 -8.35 -24.24 7.34
N GLU A 285 -9.15 -25.30 7.47
CA GLU A 285 -8.67 -26.61 7.94
C GLU A 285 -7.81 -27.33 6.90
N LYS A 286 -8.14 -27.15 5.61
CA LYS A 286 -7.43 -27.74 4.47
C LYS A 286 -7.06 -26.64 3.47
N LYS A 287 -5.82 -26.63 3.02
CA LYS A 287 -5.34 -25.76 1.92
C LYS A 287 -4.62 -26.61 0.87
N GLN A 288 -4.79 -26.27 -0.39
CA GLN A 288 -4.06 -26.86 -1.50
C GLN A 288 -3.69 -25.78 -2.52
N VAL A 289 -2.45 -25.84 -2.96
CA VAL A 289 -1.96 -25.02 -4.08
C VAL A 289 -1.88 -25.87 -5.34
N PHE A 290 -2.46 -25.36 -6.41
CA PHE A 290 -2.35 -25.89 -7.77
C PHE A 290 -1.43 -24.96 -8.56
N TYR A 291 -0.40 -25.53 -9.17
CA TYR A 291 0.52 -24.78 -10.03
C TYR A 291 0.13 -25.02 -11.49
N VAL A 292 -0.33 -23.97 -12.14
CA VAL A 292 -0.87 -24.03 -13.51
C VAL A 292 0.12 -23.39 -14.48
N GLY A 293 0.32 -24.00 -15.66
CA GLY A 293 1.17 -23.49 -16.73
C GLY A 293 0.47 -23.52 -18.08
N SER A 294 0.68 -22.46 -18.89
CA SER A 294 0.18 -22.37 -20.28
C SER A 294 1.09 -21.45 -21.11
N ASN A 295 1.06 -21.63 -22.43
CA ASN A 295 1.68 -20.68 -23.38
C ASN A 295 0.68 -19.69 -23.97
N ASP A 296 -0.60 -19.86 -23.66
CA ASP A 296 -1.69 -19.00 -24.11
C ASP A 296 -2.36 -18.29 -22.92
N ALA A 297 -2.27 -16.97 -22.88
CA ALA A 297 -2.91 -16.15 -21.86
C ALA A 297 -4.45 -16.29 -21.85
N ALA A 298 -5.07 -16.60 -23.00
CA ALA A 298 -6.50 -16.80 -23.10
C ALA A 298 -6.99 -18.02 -22.29
N VAL A 299 -6.15 -19.02 -22.08
CA VAL A 299 -6.43 -20.15 -21.19
C VAL A 299 -6.69 -19.65 -19.77
N PHE A 300 -5.86 -18.74 -19.28
CA PHE A 300 -6.02 -18.17 -17.94
C PHE A 300 -7.25 -17.28 -17.83
N THR A 301 -7.58 -16.54 -18.88
CA THR A 301 -8.84 -15.79 -18.96
C THR A 301 -10.03 -16.72 -18.76
N LYS A 302 -10.04 -17.85 -19.47
CA LYS A 302 -11.15 -18.82 -19.39
C LYS A 302 -11.23 -19.44 -18.00
N VAL A 303 -10.12 -19.95 -17.46
CA VAL A 303 -10.07 -20.55 -16.12
C VAL A 303 -10.51 -19.54 -15.05
N ARG A 304 -10.04 -18.28 -15.11
CA ARG A 304 -10.47 -17.22 -14.20
C ARG A 304 -11.98 -17.01 -14.25
N ARG A 305 -12.54 -16.84 -15.45
CA ARG A 305 -13.97 -16.60 -15.63
C ARG A 305 -14.80 -17.77 -15.15
N ASP A 306 -14.44 -18.99 -15.52
CA ASP A 306 -15.14 -20.20 -15.11
C ASP A 306 -15.15 -20.33 -13.58
N ILE A 307 -14.01 -20.22 -12.92
CA ILE A 307 -13.91 -20.31 -11.46
C ILE A 307 -14.74 -19.23 -10.77
N LEU A 308 -14.58 -17.96 -11.14
CA LEU A 308 -15.28 -16.87 -10.47
C LEU A 308 -16.80 -16.93 -10.66
N SER A 309 -17.29 -17.34 -11.82
CA SER A 309 -18.72 -17.35 -12.13
C SER A 309 -19.44 -18.64 -11.75
N THR A 310 -18.74 -19.79 -11.66
CA THR A 310 -19.41 -21.08 -11.49
C THR A 310 -19.10 -21.81 -10.18
N PHE A 311 -17.93 -21.56 -9.56
CA PHE A 311 -17.56 -22.25 -8.35
C PHE A 311 -18.40 -21.81 -7.16
N LYS A 312 -18.79 -22.77 -6.33
CA LYS A 312 -19.41 -22.49 -5.04
C LYS A 312 -18.38 -21.83 -4.10
N ASN A 313 -17.14 -22.31 -4.13
CA ASN A 313 -16.07 -21.86 -3.25
C ASN A 313 -15.07 -21.00 -4.04
N LEU A 314 -14.93 -19.72 -3.68
CA LEU A 314 -13.91 -18.86 -4.26
C LEU A 314 -12.51 -19.31 -3.84
N PRO A 315 -11.50 -19.10 -4.68
CA PRO A 315 -10.09 -19.26 -4.31
C PRO A 315 -9.69 -18.38 -3.13
N ASP A 316 -8.70 -18.79 -2.35
CA ASP A 316 -8.07 -17.91 -1.36
C ASP A 316 -7.19 -16.88 -2.05
N SER A 317 -6.33 -17.33 -2.98
CA SER A 317 -5.47 -16.47 -3.80
C SER A 317 -5.22 -17.04 -5.19
N GLY A 318 -4.75 -16.18 -6.11
CA GLY A 318 -4.37 -16.60 -7.46
C GLY A 318 -3.29 -15.70 -8.02
N GLU A 319 -2.04 -16.12 -7.82
CA GLU A 319 -0.84 -15.36 -8.13
C GLU A 319 -0.29 -15.69 -9.51
N TYR A 320 -0.39 -14.73 -10.41
CA TYR A 320 0.19 -14.84 -11.76
C TYR A 320 1.66 -14.45 -11.79
N LEU A 321 2.42 -15.13 -12.63
CA LEU A 321 3.84 -14.88 -12.85
C LEU A 321 4.21 -15.21 -14.31
N HIS A 322 4.71 -14.21 -15.07
CA HIS A 322 5.29 -14.47 -16.39
C HIS A 322 6.69 -15.09 -16.27
N ARG A 323 7.12 -15.88 -17.26
CA ARG A 323 8.43 -16.55 -17.27
C ARG A 323 9.62 -15.60 -17.07
N ASP A 324 9.59 -14.41 -17.66
CA ASP A 324 10.67 -13.42 -17.46
C ASP A 324 10.74 -12.96 -16.00
N CYS A 325 9.59 -12.78 -15.36
CA CYS A 325 9.52 -12.49 -13.95
C CYS A 325 10.01 -13.66 -13.09
N TYR A 326 9.67 -14.90 -13.48
CA TYR A 326 10.19 -16.11 -12.84
C TYR A 326 11.72 -16.12 -12.85
N ASP A 327 12.35 -15.87 -14.01
CA ASP A 327 13.79 -15.90 -14.19
C ASP A 327 14.51 -14.81 -13.41
N VAL A 328 14.00 -13.59 -13.46
CA VAL A 328 14.56 -12.48 -12.69
C VAL A 328 14.43 -12.75 -11.19
N SER A 329 13.29 -13.26 -10.73
CA SER A 329 13.07 -13.62 -9.33
C SER A 329 14.01 -14.74 -8.88
N LYS A 330 14.19 -15.78 -9.71
CA LYS A 330 15.10 -16.90 -9.44
C LYS A 330 16.54 -16.44 -9.27
N LYS A 331 16.99 -15.50 -10.09
CA LYS A 331 18.39 -15.02 -10.10
C LYS A 331 18.65 -13.90 -9.08
N TYR A 332 17.77 -12.91 -9.02
CA TYR A 332 17.98 -11.67 -8.25
C TYR A 332 17.18 -11.59 -6.96
N GLY A 333 16.25 -12.53 -6.74
CA GLY A 333 15.49 -12.69 -5.49
C GLY A 333 15.99 -13.83 -4.59
N LYS A 334 16.98 -14.61 -5.03
CA LYS A 334 17.41 -15.87 -4.39
C LYS A 334 17.85 -15.71 -2.94
N ASP A 335 18.63 -14.70 -2.65
CA ASP A 335 19.12 -14.41 -1.29
C ASP A 335 17.96 -14.09 -0.34
N MET A 336 17.01 -13.24 -0.77
CA MET A 336 15.81 -12.92 0.01
C MET A 336 14.94 -14.15 0.19
N PHE A 337 14.75 -14.95 -0.85
CA PHE A 337 14.04 -16.23 -0.77
C PHE A 337 14.64 -17.11 0.35
N ILE A 338 15.95 -17.29 0.36
CA ILE A 338 16.64 -18.15 1.34
C ILE A 338 16.52 -17.56 2.76
N VAL A 339 16.68 -16.23 2.89
CA VAL A 339 16.54 -15.56 4.19
C VAL A 339 15.13 -15.75 4.75
N ILE A 340 14.10 -15.52 3.95
CA ILE A 340 12.72 -15.66 4.39
C ILE A 340 12.39 -17.14 4.70
N SER A 341 12.79 -18.05 3.83
CA SER A 341 12.54 -19.49 4.02
C SER A 341 13.20 -20.06 5.28
N LYS A 342 14.38 -19.54 5.69
CA LYS A 342 15.12 -20.07 6.84
C LYS A 342 14.92 -19.29 8.14
N LEU A 343 14.74 -17.95 8.06
CA LEU A 343 14.70 -17.07 9.22
C LEU A 343 13.31 -16.44 9.43
N GLY A 344 12.40 -16.63 8.47
CA GLY A 344 11.07 -16.02 8.47
C GLY A 344 11.06 -14.56 8.03
N ALA A 345 9.88 -14.08 7.64
CA ALA A 345 9.68 -12.71 7.18
C ALA A 345 9.98 -11.64 8.26
N LYS A 346 9.86 -11.99 9.53
CA LYS A 346 10.18 -11.10 10.68
C LYS A 346 11.62 -10.60 10.69
N PHE A 347 12.53 -11.28 9.99
CA PHE A 347 13.93 -10.88 9.90
C PHE A 347 14.16 -9.75 8.87
N ILE A 348 13.25 -9.54 7.93
CA ILE A 348 13.38 -8.56 6.83
C ILE A 348 13.62 -7.13 7.32
N PRO A 349 12.88 -6.57 8.30
CA PRO A 349 13.14 -5.22 8.79
C PRO A 349 14.55 -5.04 9.35
N LYS A 350 15.05 -6.05 10.08
CA LYS A 350 16.42 -6.05 10.63
C LYS A 350 17.47 -6.10 9.52
N LEU A 351 17.24 -6.91 8.51
CA LEU A 351 18.11 -7.01 7.32
C LEU A 351 18.14 -5.67 6.55
N PHE A 352 17.01 -5.03 6.32
CA PHE A 352 16.95 -3.73 5.66
C PHE A 352 17.61 -2.61 6.49
N ALA A 353 17.47 -2.65 7.81
CA ALA A 353 18.17 -1.72 8.69
C ALA A 353 19.71 -1.89 8.61
N PHE A 354 20.17 -3.13 8.59
CA PHE A 354 21.58 -3.44 8.38
C PHE A 354 22.08 -2.98 7.00
N LYS A 355 21.35 -3.29 5.92
CA LYS A 355 21.67 -2.85 4.56
C LYS A 355 21.82 -1.33 4.49
N ARG A 356 20.87 -0.57 5.04
CA ARG A 356 20.95 0.91 5.05
C ARG A 356 22.20 1.43 5.77
N LYS A 357 22.57 0.84 6.92
CA LYS A 357 23.79 1.24 7.65
C LYS A 357 25.05 0.90 6.88
N PHE A 358 25.07 -0.28 6.26
CA PHE A 358 26.20 -0.73 5.45
C PHE A 358 26.38 0.13 4.20
N ASP A 359 25.29 0.42 3.46
CA ASP A 359 25.33 1.28 2.29
C ASP A 359 25.74 2.71 2.66
N ALA A 360 25.20 3.28 3.74
CA ALA A 360 25.60 4.59 4.23
C ALA A 360 27.08 4.66 4.66
N PHE A 361 27.66 3.57 5.11
CA PHE A 361 29.08 3.48 5.40
C PHE A 361 29.91 3.40 4.09
N THR A 362 29.52 2.53 3.14
CA THR A 362 30.25 2.34 1.89
C THR A 362 30.17 3.58 0.98
N ASP A 363 29.03 4.30 0.98
CA ASP A 363 28.85 5.54 0.20
C ASP A 363 29.85 6.65 0.65
N LYS A 364 30.25 6.66 1.94
CA LYS A 364 31.27 7.61 2.43
C LYS A 364 32.67 7.35 1.87
N LEU A 365 32.94 6.14 1.38
CA LEU A 365 34.24 5.79 0.85
C LEU A 365 34.49 6.32 -0.58
N GLY A 366 33.45 6.79 -1.26
CA GLY A 366 33.50 7.53 -2.53
C GLY A 366 34.02 6.79 -3.76
N PHE A 367 34.80 5.72 -3.59
CA PHE A 367 35.33 4.89 -4.69
C PHE A 367 34.52 3.61 -4.93
N LEU A 368 33.62 3.26 -4.02
CA LEU A 368 32.76 2.08 -4.15
C LEU A 368 31.47 2.44 -4.89
N PRO A 369 30.92 1.50 -5.68
CA PRO A 369 29.60 1.69 -6.29
C PRO A 369 28.49 1.86 -5.24
N ASN A 370 27.49 2.65 -5.55
CA ASN A 370 26.29 2.77 -4.70
C ASN A 370 25.60 1.43 -4.48
N LYS A 371 24.91 1.28 -3.35
CA LYS A 371 24.18 0.07 -2.96
C LYS A 371 25.07 -1.18 -2.93
N MET A 372 26.21 -1.07 -2.30
CA MET A 372 27.15 -2.17 -2.14
C MET A 372 26.54 -3.40 -1.47
N SER A 373 25.61 -3.21 -0.53
CA SER A 373 24.90 -4.31 0.12
C SER A 373 24.20 -5.22 -0.90
N ASP A 374 23.51 -4.64 -1.88
CA ASP A 374 22.83 -5.41 -2.94
C ASP A 374 23.81 -6.19 -3.82
N ARG A 375 24.94 -5.60 -4.13
CA ARG A 375 25.99 -6.25 -4.94
C ARG A 375 26.62 -7.43 -4.20
N VAL A 376 27.00 -7.23 -2.95
CA VAL A 376 27.58 -8.29 -2.10
C VAL A 376 26.59 -9.45 -1.94
N MET A 377 25.33 -9.15 -1.60
CA MET A 377 24.30 -10.18 -1.46
C MET A 377 24.05 -10.93 -2.75
N GLN A 378 24.09 -10.25 -3.91
CA GLN A 378 23.95 -10.91 -5.21
C GLN A 378 25.12 -11.88 -5.47
N TYR A 379 26.36 -11.46 -5.25
CA TYR A 379 27.51 -12.34 -5.43
C TYR A 379 27.48 -13.53 -4.48
N MET A 380 27.08 -13.32 -3.23
CA MET A 380 26.90 -14.42 -2.28
C MET A 380 25.81 -15.40 -2.72
N SER A 381 24.75 -14.92 -3.39
CA SER A 381 23.67 -15.79 -3.85
C SER A 381 24.09 -16.83 -4.88
N TYR A 382 25.18 -16.61 -5.61
CA TYR A 382 25.69 -17.57 -6.61
C TYR A 382 26.26 -18.84 -6.01
N VAL A 383 26.74 -18.81 -4.76
CA VAL A 383 27.25 -20.00 -4.08
C VAL A 383 26.16 -20.84 -3.42
N PHE A 384 24.93 -20.33 -3.34
CA PHE A 384 23.82 -21.11 -2.80
C PHE A 384 23.27 -22.11 -3.83
N PRO A 385 22.82 -23.30 -3.40
CA PRO A 385 22.23 -24.31 -4.30
C PRO A 385 20.92 -23.80 -4.91
N ASN A 386 20.41 -24.53 -5.91
CA ASN A 386 19.08 -24.27 -6.45
C ASN A 386 18.04 -24.36 -5.32
N HIS A 387 17.12 -23.37 -5.28
CA HIS A 387 16.16 -23.22 -4.19
C HIS A 387 14.72 -23.53 -4.63
N LEU A 388 14.49 -23.68 -5.94
CA LEU A 388 13.17 -23.96 -6.49
C LEU A 388 12.92 -25.45 -6.71
N PRO A 389 11.67 -25.91 -6.57
CA PRO A 389 11.30 -27.31 -6.84
C PRO A 389 11.51 -27.69 -8.31
N LYS A 390 11.89 -28.95 -8.52
CA LYS A 390 12.14 -29.48 -9.86
C LYS A 390 10.93 -29.33 -10.80
N ARG A 391 9.71 -29.63 -10.32
CA ARG A 391 8.49 -29.49 -11.14
C ARG A 391 8.21 -28.04 -11.56
N MET A 392 8.52 -27.06 -10.71
CA MET A 392 8.42 -25.64 -11.11
C MET A 392 9.40 -25.29 -12.22
N GLU A 393 10.65 -25.81 -12.14
CA GLU A 393 11.66 -25.63 -13.19
C GLU A 393 11.21 -26.27 -14.52
N GLU A 394 10.67 -27.47 -14.47
CA GLU A 394 10.11 -28.15 -15.64
C GLU A 394 8.97 -27.36 -16.28
N TYR A 395 8.09 -26.76 -15.45
CA TYR A 395 7.02 -25.89 -15.94
C TYR A 395 7.56 -24.58 -16.52
N ARG A 396 8.57 -23.98 -15.88
CA ARG A 396 9.24 -22.80 -16.41
C ARG A 396 9.83 -23.05 -17.81
N ASP A 397 10.43 -24.22 -18.03
CA ASP A 397 11.00 -24.57 -19.33
C ASP A 397 9.93 -24.80 -20.41
N LYS A 398 8.75 -25.28 -20.02
CA LYS A 398 7.66 -25.63 -20.90
C LYS A 398 6.69 -24.46 -21.21
N TYR A 399 6.42 -23.58 -20.22
CA TYR A 399 5.36 -22.57 -20.30
C TYR A 399 5.89 -21.15 -20.13
N GLN A 400 5.18 -20.19 -20.72
CA GLN A 400 5.45 -18.75 -20.56
C GLN A 400 4.66 -18.14 -19.39
N HIS A 401 3.44 -18.64 -19.16
CA HIS A 401 2.56 -18.13 -18.13
C HIS A 401 2.42 -19.15 -17.02
N HIS A 402 2.51 -18.69 -15.78
CA HIS A 402 2.42 -19.49 -14.57
C HIS A 402 1.38 -18.90 -13.63
N TRP A 403 0.58 -19.74 -13.01
CA TRP A 403 -0.44 -19.32 -12.06
C TRP A 403 -0.42 -20.21 -10.82
N ILE A 404 -0.28 -19.61 -9.66
CA ILE A 404 -0.29 -20.25 -8.35
C ILE A 404 -1.68 -20.05 -7.78
N LEU A 405 -2.51 -21.09 -7.85
CA LEU A 405 -3.90 -21.09 -7.42
C LEU A 405 -4.00 -21.74 -6.03
N GLU A 406 -4.40 -21.00 -5.01
CA GLU A 406 -4.64 -21.51 -3.67
C GLU A 406 -6.13 -21.66 -3.41
N MET A 407 -6.52 -22.85 -2.97
CA MET A 407 -7.90 -23.23 -2.62
C MET A 407 -7.94 -23.75 -1.19
N SER A 408 -9.08 -23.61 -0.54
CA SER A 408 -9.30 -24.12 0.81
C SER A 408 -10.58 -24.95 0.94
N ASN A 409 -10.57 -25.86 1.93
CA ASN A 409 -11.68 -26.70 2.33
C ASN A 409 -12.32 -27.42 1.13
N ASP A 410 -13.64 -27.37 0.95
CA ASP A 410 -14.37 -28.03 -0.17
C ASP A 410 -13.97 -27.49 -1.55
N GLY A 411 -13.44 -26.25 -1.64
CA GLY A 411 -12.95 -25.67 -2.88
C GLY A 411 -11.77 -26.41 -3.48
N VAL A 412 -11.02 -27.16 -2.67
CA VAL A 412 -9.89 -27.98 -3.15
C VAL A 412 -10.38 -29.06 -4.11
N ASP A 413 -11.42 -29.80 -3.73
CA ASP A 413 -11.94 -30.89 -4.55
C ASP A 413 -12.69 -30.34 -5.77
N GLU A 414 -13.40 -29.22 -5.63
CA GLU A 414 -14.05 -28.49 -6.73
C GLU A 414 -13.04 -28.06 -7.79
N ALA A 415 -11.92 -27.45 -7.38
CA ALA A 415 -10.86 -27.03 -8.30
C ALA A 415 -10.18 -28.21 -8.99
N LYS A 416 -9.90 -29.30 -8.27
CA LYS A 416 -9.28 -30.48 -8.83
C LYS A 416 -10.14 -31.10 -9.95
N VAL A 417 -11.43 -31.30 -9.69
CA VAL A 417 -12.37 -31.85 -10.69
C VAL A 417 -12.42 -30.95 -11.93
N TYR A 418 -12.48 -29.63 -11.72
CA TYR A 418 -12.50 -28.67 -12.82
C TYR A 418 -11.19 -28.71 -13.65
N LEU A 419 -10.03 -28.61 -13.01
CA LEU A 419 -8.74 -28.57 -13.69
C LEU A 419 -8.44 -29.88 -14.42
N ASP A 420 -8.79 -31.05 -13.85
CA ASP A 420 -8.69 -32.35 -14.49
C ASP A 420 -9.53 -32.42 -15.78
N ALA A 421 -10.75 -31.89 -15.76
CA ALA A 421 -11.61 -31.84 -16.93
C ALA A 421 -11.11 -30.83 -17.97
N PHE A 422 -10.73 -29.64 -17.52
CA PHE A 422 -10.33 -28.52 -18.36
C PHE A 422 -9.09 -28.84 -19.22
N PHE A 423 -8.02 -29.34 -18.60
CA PHE A 423 -6.76 -29.63 -19.29
C PHE A 423 -6.74 -30.93 -20.11
N LYS A 424 -7.86 -31.66 -20.19
CA LYS A 424 -8.02 -32.74 -21.18
C LYS A 424 -8.19 -32.24 -22.61
N THR A 425 -8.73 -31.03 -22.76
CA THR A 425 -9.13 -30.47 -24.05
C THR A 425 -8.52 -29.10 -24.36
N ASN A 426 -7.89 -28.47 -23.40
CA ASN A 426 -7.27 -27.16 -23.55
C ASN A 426 -5.74 -27.23 -23.41
N GLU A 427 -5.04 -26.28 -24.02
CA GLU A 427 -3.59 -26.13 -23.91
C GLU A 427 -3.20 -25.84 -22.46
N GLY A 428 -2.02 -26.31 -22.05
CA GLY A 428 -1.50 -26.14 -20.71
C GLY A 428 -1.56 -27.41 -19.87
N SER A 429 -1.22 -27.27 -18.62
CA SER A 429 -1.36 -28.32 -17.61
C SER A 429 -1.27 -27.76 -16.20
N TYR A 430 -1.52 -28.60 -15.20
CA TYR A 430 -1.31 -28.24 -13.81
C TYR A 430 -0.72 -29.40 -13.00
N PHE A 431 -0.26 -29.09 -11.79
CA PHE A 431 0.04 -30.10 -10.78
C PHE A 431 -0.39 -29.63 -9.39
N GLU A 432 -0.79 -30.57 -8.55
CA GLU A 432 -1.01 -30.34 -7.13
C GLU A 432 0.35 -30.23 -6.43
N CYS A 433 0.60 -29.10 -5.76
CA CYS A 433 1.82 -28.88 -5.01
C CYS A 433 1.83 -29.72 -3.74
N THR A 434 2.99 -30.27 -3.39
CA THR A 434 3.26 -30.64 -1.99
C THR A 434 3.33 -29.36 -1.14
N GLU A 435 3.24 -29.48 0.18
CA GLU A 435 3.35 -28.33 1.08
C GLU A 435 4.67 -27.55 0.86
N GLU A 436 5.78 -28.26 0.65
CA GLU A 436 7.07 -27.64 0.37
C GLU A 436 7.05 -26.87 -0.95
N GLU A 437 6.46 -27.44 -2.01
CA GLU A 437 6.33 -26.79 -3.31
C GLU A 437 5.41 -25.57 -3.24
N ALA A 438 4.30 -25.67 -2.52
CA ALA A 438 3.36 -24.57 -2.31
C ALA A 438 4.05 -23.38 -1.63
N ASN A 439 4.72 -23.62 -0.51
CA ASN A 439 5.45 -22.59 0.23
C ASN A 439 6.54 -21.92 -0.65
N LYS A 440 7.26 -22.73 -1.44
CA LYS A 440 8.29 -22.21 -2.33
C LYS A 440 7.72 -21.44 -3.52
N ALA A 441 6.60 -21.87 -4.09
CA ALA A 441 5.93 -21.17 -5.19
C ALA A 441 5.43 -19.79 -4.74
N ILE A 442 4.74 -19.72 -3.61
CA ILE A 442 4.25 -18.47 -3.03
C ILE A 442 5.43 -17.53 -2.70
N LEU A 443 6.49 -18.06 -2.07
CA LEU A 443 7.67 -17.27 -1.73
C LEU A 443 8.42 -16.78 -2.98
N HIS A 444 8.51 -17.59 -4.03
CA HIS A 444 9.12 -17.20 -5.30
C HIS A 444 8.39 -16.03 -5.95
N ARG A 445 7.06 -16.08 -5.95
CA ARG A 445 6.23 -14.96 -6.41
C ARG A 445 6.40 -13.72 -5.53
N PHE A 446 6.47 -13.91 -4.22
CA PHE A 446 6.65 -12.81 -3.27
C PHE A 446 7.95 -12.02 -3.49
N VAL A 447 9.08 -12.69 -3.74
CA VAL A 447 10.37 -12.00 -3.93
C VAL A 447 10.47 -11.25 -5.26
N ALA A 448 9.54 -11.44 -6.19
CA ALA A 448 9.50 -10.77 -7.49
C ALA A 448 9.54 -9.24 -7.36
N GLY A 449 8.78 -8.68 -6.40
CA GLY A 449 8.72 -7.24 -6.18
C GLY A 449 10.06 -6.59 -5.80
N GLY A 450 10.96 -7.34 -5.17
CA GLY A 450 12.32 -6.90 -4.82
C GLY A 450 13.39 -7.23 -5.87
N ALA A 451 13.17 -8.29 -6.63
CA ALA A 451 14.14 -8.83 -7.59
C ALA A 451 14.48 -7.84 -8.71
N ILE A 452 13.50 -7.09 -9.22
CA ILE A 452 13.72 -6.09 -10.26
C ILE A 452 14.63 -4.95 -9.80
N GLY A 453 14.50 -4.52 -8.53
CA GLY A 453 15.39 -3.51 -7.95
C GLY A 453 16.83 -3.99 -7.89
N ARG A 454 17.05 -5.27 -7.53
CA ARG A 454 18.36 -5.90 -7.55
C ARG A 454 18.90 -6.01 -8.99
N TYR A 455 18.07 -6.43 -9.95
CA TYR A 455 18.42 -6.44 -11.36
C TYR A 455 18.94 -5.06 -11.79
N HIS A 456 18.18 -4.00 -11.54
CA HIS A 456 18.54 -2.63 -11.87
C HIS A 456 19.88 -2.19 -11.23
N VAL A 457 20.13 -2.53 -9.97
CA VAL A 457 21.42 -2.24 -9.31
C VAL A 457 22.59 -2.95 -9.98
N MET A 458 22.41 -4.21 -10.34
CA MET A 458 23.48 -5.02 -10.95
C MET A 458 23.81 -4.56 -12.36
N HIS A 459 22.82 -4.08 -13.12
CA HIS A 459 22.94 -3.61 -14.50
C HIS A 459 23.00 -2.07 -14.63
N SER A 460 23.19 -1.35 -13.54
CA SER A 460 23.08 0.13 -13.48
C SER A 460 24.01 0.90 -14.42
N LYS A 461 25.04 0.26 -15.01
CA LYS A 461 25.90 0.85 -16.03
C LYS A 461 25.28 0.82 -17.44
N ASP A 462 24.42 -0.16 -17.70
CA ASP A 462 23.91 -0.51 -19.02
C ASP A 462 22.46 -0.09 -19.23
N VAL A 463 21.69 0.05 -18.13
CA VAL A 463 20.25 0.37 -18.16
C VAL A 463 19.95 1.78 -17.66
N GLY A 464 18.75 2.27 -17.97
CA GLY A 464 18.21 3.56 -17.53
C GLY A 464 17.41 3.44 -16.22
N ALA A 465 16.37 4.26 -16.10
CA ALA A 465 15.49 4.27 -14.93
C ALA A 465 14.63 3.00 -14.82
N MET A 466 14.12 2.76 -13.62
CA MET A 466 13.13 1.72 -13.35
C MET A 466 11.77 2.38 -13.06
N MET A 467 10.71 1.83 -13.63
CA MET A 467 9.32 2.22 -13.38
C MET A 467 8.54 1.03 -12.83
N THR A 468 7.60 1.31 -11.95
CA THR A 468 6.63 0.33 -11.45
C THR A 468 5.23 0.90 -11.58
N ILE A 469 4.29 0.11 -12.08
CA ILE A 469 2.90 0.48 -12.23
C ILE A 469 2.05 -0.67 -11.69
N ASP A 470 1.13 -0.36 -10.79
CA ASP A 470 0.14 -1.29 -10.30
C ASP A 470 -1.21 -0.87 -10.88
N VAL A 471 -1.80 -1.71 -11.71
CA VAL A 471 -3.03 -1.41 -12.45
C VAL A 471 -4.13 -2.41 -12.14
N ALA A 472 -5.34 -1.89 -11.90
CA ALA A 472 -6.57 -2.67 -11.82
C ALA A 472 -7.30 -2.58 -13.15
N LEU A 473 -7.41 -3.69 -13.85
CA LEU A 473 -8.11 -3.80 -15.11
C LEU A 473 -9.60 -4.04 -14.87
N ARG A 474 -10.44 -3.67 -15.85
CA ARG A 474 -11.86 -4.02 -15.83
C ARG A 474 -12.03 -5.54 -15.70
N ARG A 475 -13.07 -5.98 -15.01
CA ARG A 475 -13.33 -7.41 -14.78
C ARG A 475 -13.57 -8.18 -16.08
N ASN A 476 -14.12 -7.51 -17.11
CA ASN A 476 -14.36 -8.06 -18.44
C ASN A 476 -13.23 -7.84 -19.43
N ASP A 477 -12.10 -7.23 -19.03
CA ASP A 477 -10.98 -6.96 -19.94
C ASP A 477 -10.31 -8.26 -20.41
N PRO A 478 -10.32 -8.60 -21.71
CA PRO A 478 -9.69 -9.81 -22.21
C PRO A 478 -8.16 -9.68 -22.31
N ASP A 479 -7.66 -8.45 -22.43
CA ASP A 479 -6.25 -8.12 -22.72
C ASP A 479 -5.46 -7.82 -21.44
N TRP A 480 -5.62 -8.70 -20.44
CA TRP A 480 -4.95 -8.53 -19.14
C TRP A 480 -3.43 -8.71 -19.20
N PHE A 481 -2.92 -9.46 -20.19
CA PHE A 481 -1.49 -9.57 -20.44
C PHE A 481 -1.05 -8.45 -21.37
N GLU A 482 -0.27 -7.50 -20.84
CA GLU A 482 0.04 -6.25 -21.52
C GLU A 482 0.95 -6.44 -22.73
N VAL A 483 0.49 -5.99 -23.89
CA VAL A 483 1.28 -5.89 -25.12
C VAL A 483 1.45 -4.41 -25.45
N LEU A 484 2.62 -3.87 -25.11
CA LEU A 484 2.92 -2.47 -25.32
C LEU A 484 3.08 -2.11 -26.80
N PRO A 485 2.67 -0.91 -27.23
CA PRO A 485 3.02 -0.38 -28.55
C PRO A 485 4.54 -0.44 -28.79
N LYS A 486 4.93 -0.75 -30.03
CA LYS A 486 6.34 -0.96 -30.39
C LYS A 486 7.26 0.21 -30.02
N GLU A 487 6.80 1.44 -30.18
CA GLU A 487 7.57 2.65 -29.86
C GLU A 487 7.83 2.83 -28.35
N ILE A 488 7.04 2.19 -27.49
CA ILE A 488 7.26 2.09 -26.05
C ILE A 488 8.15 0.90 -25.74
N ASP A 489 7.82 -0.27 -26.28
CA ASP A 489 8.52 -1.53 -26.03
C ASP A 489 10.00 -1.47 -26.45
N ASP A 490 10.29 -0.82 -27.58
CA ASP A 490 11.67 -0.61 -28.07
C ASP A 490 12.57 0.17 -27.10
N GLN A 491 12.01 0.91 -26.13
CA GLN A 491 12.74 1.68 -25.13
C GLN A 491 12.90 0.94 -23.78
N ILE A 492 12.35 -0.26 -23.67
CA ILE A 492 12.40 -1.08 -22.48
C ILE A 492 13.50 -2.14 -22.64
N ASP A 493 14.32 -2.31 -21.61
CA ASP A 493 15.32 -3.37 -21.50
C ASP A 493 14.71 -4.66 -20.95
N THR A 494 13.99 -4.54 -19.84
CA THR A 494 13.38 -5.68 -19.15
C THR A 494 12.02 -5.30 -18.62
N LYS A 495 11.04 -6.17 -18.81
CA LYS A 495 9.67 -6.03 -18.29
C LYS A 495 9.25 -7.26 -17.52
N LEU A 496 8.67 -7.05 -16.34
CA LEU A 496 8.19 -8.12 -15.48
C LEU A 496 6.68 -7.95 -15.25
N TYR A 497 5.92 -8.98 -15.58
CA TYR A 497 4.48 -9.04 -15.37
C TYR A 497 4.14 -10.13 -14.37
N TYR A 498 3.45 -9.73 -13.32
CA TYR A 498 2.94 -10.59 -12.28
C TYR A 498 1.73 -9.92 -11.61
N GLY A 499 0.92 -10.64 -10.84
CA GLY A 499 -0.23 -9.98 -10.21
C GLY A 499 -1.25 -10.95 -9.65
N HIS A 500 -2.36 -10.38 -9.18
CA HIS A 500 -3.49 -11.07 -8.59
C HIS A 500 -4.54 -11.31 -9.67
N LEU A 501 -4.40 -12.39 -10.42
CA LEU A 501 -5.17 -12.57 -11.66
C LEU A 501 -6.69 -12.61 -11.44
N PHE A 502 -7.17 -13.23 -10.34
CA PHE A 502 -8.61 -13.24 -10.07
C PHE A 502 -9.20 -11.84 -9.92
N CYS A 503 -8.46 -10.94 -9.28
CA CYS A 503 -8.89 -9.56 -9.06
C CYS A 503 -8.58 -8.65 -10.26
N HIS A 504 -7.93 -9.14 -11.30
CA HIS A 504 -7.39 -8.35 -12.42
C HIS A 504 -6.50 -7.19 -11.96
N VAL A 505 -5.72 -7.40 -10.91
CA VAL A 505 -4.71 -6.44 -10.44
C VAL A 505 -3.33 -6.90 -10.88
N MET A 506 -2.69 -6.11 -11.75
CA MET A 506 -1.42 -6.47 -12.36
C MET A 506 -0.31 -5.53 -11.89
N HIS A 507 0.80 -6.14 -11.48
CA HIS A 507 2.05 -5.43 -11.20
C HIS A 507 2.93 -5.48 -12.43
N GLN A 508 3.30 -4.31 -12.92
CA GLN A 508 4.12 -4.17 -14.11
C GLN A 508 5.39 -3.40 -13.74
N ASN A 509 6.53 -4.04 -13.89
CA ASN A 509 7.83 -3.43 -13.64
C ASN A 509 8.62 -3.33 -14.94
N TYR A 510 9.17 -2.15 -15.20
CA TYR A 510 9.92 -1.84 -16.39
C TYR A 510 11.30 -1.29 -16.03
N VAL A 511 12.34 -1.87 -16.58
CA VAL A 511 13.69 -1.29 -16.59
C VAL A 511 13.91 -0.73 -17.98
N LEU A 512 14.22 0.54 -18.08
CA LEU A 512 14.36 1.23 -19.36
C LEU A 512 15.76 1.08 -19.94
N LYS A 513 15.89 1.18 -21.24
CA LYS A 513 17.18 1.34 -21.89
C LYS A 513 17.80 2.68 -21.49
N LYS A 514 19.11 2.73 -21.51
CA LYS A 514 19.87 3.94 -21.15
C LYS A 514 19.50 5.11 -22.07
N GLY A 515 19.16 6.25 -21.47
CA GLY A 515 18.75 7.46 -22.18
C GLY A 515 17.25 7.60 -22.46
N ALA A 516 16.44 6.57 -22.16
CA ALA A 516 14.99 6.67 -22.29
C ALA A 516 14.39 7.58 -21.21
N ASP A 517 13.39 8.37 -21.57
CA ASP A 517 12.68 9.28 -20.66
C ASP A 517 11.58 8.53 -19.90
N ALA A 518 11.84 8.25 -18.62
CA ALA A 518 10.92 7.52 -17.76
C ALA A 518 9.59 8.24 -17.55
N LYS A 519 9.60 9.57 -17.45
CA LYS A 519 8.37 10.34 -17.22
C LYS A 519 7.48 10.31 -18.45
N LEU A 520 8.07 10.53 -19.62
CA LEU A 520 7.34 10.46 -20.89
C LEU A 520 6.78 9.06 -21.15
N LEU A 521 7.59 8.01 -20.95
CA LEU A 521 7.14 6.63 -21.17
C LEU A 521 6.06 6.20 -20.18
N LYS A 522 6.21 6.58 -18.91
CA LYS A 522 5.15 6.34 -17.92
C LYS A 522 3.85 7.01 -18.34
N GLY A 523 3.89 8.27 -18.78
CA GLY A 523 2.70 8.98 -19.29
C GLY A 523 2.01 8.21 -20.41
N LYS A 524 2.76 7.80 -21.44
CA LYS A 524 2.22 7.03 -22.58
C LYS A 524 1.61 5.69 -22.16
N ILE A 525 2.22 4.97 -21.20
CA ILE A 525 1.66 3.72 -20.68
C ILE A 525 0.35 4.00 -19.92
N LEU A 526 0.30 5.06 -19.11
CA LEU A 526 -0.91 5.43 -18.38
C LEU A 526 -2.04 5.83 -19.34
N GLU A 527 -1.74 6.52 -20.45
CA GLU A 527 -2.71 6.84 -21.50
C GLU A 527 -3.34 5.57 -22.10
N THR A 528 -2.57 4.47 -22.28
CA THR A 528 -3.13 3.19 -22.74
C THR A 528 -4.08 2.57 -21.72
N PHE A 529 -3.81 2.74 -20.43
CA PHE A 529 -4.71 2.28 -19.36
C PHE A 529 -5.98 3.12 -19.27
N ASP A 530 -5.86 4.45 -19.41
CA ASP A 530 -7.02 5.35 -19.42
C ASP A 530 -7.96 5.03 -20.60
N ALA A 531 -7.41 4.75 -21.79
CA ALA A 531 -8.19 4.33 -22.95
C ALA A 531 -8.98 3.02 -22.74
N ARG A 532 -8.51 2.15 -21.82
CA ARG A 532 -9.16 0.89 -21.44
C ARG A 532 -10.02 1.03 -20.18
N SER A 533 -10.16 2.23 -19.62
CA SER A 533 -10.84 2.48 -18.33
C SER A 533 -10.28 1.65 -17.18
N ALA A 534 -8.97 1.41 -17.19
CA ALA A 534 -8.27 0.81 -16.08
C ALA A 534 -8.02 1.84 -14.97
N GLU A 535 -7.81 1.36 -13.75
CA GLU A 535 -7.59 2.21 -12.58
C GLU A 535 -6.18 1.99 -12.00
N TYR A 536 -5.53 3.08 -11.62
CA TYR A 536 -4.20 3.03 -11.03
C TYR A 536 -4.00 4.15 -9.99
N PRO A 537 -3.21 3.92 -8.94
CA PRO A 537 -2.62 2.65 -8.52
C PRO A 537 -3.69 1.68 -7.97
N ALA A 538 -3.45 0.35 -8.07
CA ALA A 538 -4.47 -0.64 -7.79
C ALA A 538 -4.62 -1.03 -6.31
N GLU A 539 -3.51 -1.11 -5.55
CA GLU A 539 -3.45 -1.75 -4.23
C GLU A 539 -3.07 -0.80 -3.09
N HIS A 540 -2.95 0.47 -3.38
CA HIS A 540 -2.64 1.51 -2.43
C HIS A 540 -3.22 2.83 -2.92
N ASN A 541 -3.30 3.81 -2.03
CA ASN A 541 -3.82 5.12 -2.39
C ASN A 541 -2.94 5.82 -3.45
N VAL A 542 -3.52 6.80 -4.14
CA VAL A 542 -2.86 7.64 -5.15
C VAL A 542 -1.59 8.35 -4.63
N GLY A 543 -1.53 8.60 -3.32
CA GLY A 543 -0.42 9.30 -2.70
C GLY A 543 -0.19 10.69 -3.29
N HIS A 544 1.08 11.12 -3.33
CA HIS A 544 1.51 12.31 -4.07
C HIS A 544 1.97 12.00 -5.50
N GLU A 545 1.90 10.73 -5.91
CA GLU A 545 2.39 10.28 -7.22
C GLU A 545 1.34 10.40 -8.33
N TYR A 546 0.07 10.09 -8.02
CA TYR A 546 -1.03 10.04 -8.98
C TYR A 546 -2.11 11.08 -8.66
N PHE A 547 -2.90 11.44 -9.67
CA PHE A 547 -4.05 12.32 -9.49
C PHE A 547 -5.23 11.58 -8.83
N ALA A 548 -5.84 12.22 -7.85
CA ALA A 548 -7.12 11.77 -7.33
C ALA A 548 -8.22 12.07 -8.35
N LYS A 549 -8.97 11.03 -8.78
CA LYS A 549 -10.16 11.19 -9.61
C LYS A 549 -11.33 11.77 -8.77
N ASP A 550 -12.40 12.20 -9.43
CA ASP A 550 -13.42 13.07 -8.83
C ASP A 550 -14.07 12.52 -7.53
N ALA A 551 -14.48 11.24 -7.49
CA ALA A 551 -15.09 10.69 -6.28
C ALA A 551 -14.12 10.75 -5.09
N LEU A 552 -12.87 10.37 -5.31
CA LEU A 552 -11.83 10.40 -4.29
C LEU A 552 -11.48 11.84 -3.87
N LYS A 553 -11.35 12.76 -4.84
CA LYS A 553 -11.05 14.18 -4.58
C LYS A 553 -12.17 14.86 -3.78
N ASN A 554 -13.43 14.58 -4.12
CA ASN A 554 -14.58 15.12 -3.40
C ASN A 554 -14.64 14.56 -1.97
N PHE A 555 -14.40 13.26 -1.80
CA PHE A 555 -14.32 12.64 -0.49
C PHE A 555 -13.23 13.29 0.40
N TYR A 556 -12.07 13.60 -0.14
CA TYR A 556 -11.02 14.31 0.60
C TYR A 556 -11.46 15.70 1.07
N ARG A 557 -12.22 16.42 0.23
CA ARG A 557 -12.75 17.74 0.58
C ARG A 557 -13.83 17.68 1.64
N GLU A 558 -14.68 16.64 1.59
CA GLU A 558 -15.73 16.41 2.58
C GLU A 558 -15.13 16.08 3.96
N LEU A 559 -14.10 15.24 4.01
CA LEU A 559 -13.46 14.85 5.25
C LEU A 559 -12.66 15.98 5.91
N ASP A 560 -12.02 16.84 5.11
CA ASP A 560 -11.17 17.93 5.59
C ASP A 560 -11.39 19.20 4.77
N PRO A 561 -12.48 19.96 5.04
CA PRO A 561 -12.80 21.19 4.32
C PRO A 561 -11.72 22.27 4.42
N THR A 562 -10.89 22.22 5.46
CA THR A 562 -9.82 23.19 5.68
C THR A 562 -8.49 22.84 5.00
N ASN A 563 -8.38 21.63 4.45
CA ASN A 563 -7.15 21.08 3.89
C ASN A 563 -5.98 21.12 4.90
N SER A 564 -6.26 20.82 6.18
CA SER A 564 -5.28 20.84 7.27
C SER A 564 -4.56 19.50 7.45
N PHE A 565 -5.21 18.40 7.07
CA PHE A 565 -4.63 17.07 7.11
C PHE A 565 -4.11 16.66 5.73
N ASN A 566 -2.84 16.26 5.67
CA ASN A 566 -2.16 15.73 4.48
C ASN A 566 -2.46 16.54 3.19
N PRO A 567 -2.22 17.89 3.18
CA PRO A 567 -2.50 18.70 2.01
C PRO A 567 -1.62 18.28 0.81
N GLY A 568 -2.17 18.39 -0.41
CA GLY A 568 -1.50 17.97 -1.65
C GLY A 568 -1.64 16.49 -2.00
N ILE A 569 -2.28 15.65 -1.16
CA ILE A 569 -2.54 14.25 -1.48
C ILE A 569 -3.38 14.14 -2.76
N GLY A 570 -3.04 13.17 -3.63
CA GLY A 570 -3.70 13.03 -4.94
C GLY A 570 -3.41 14.17 -5.90
N LYS A 571 -2.26 14.83 -5.77
CA LYS A 571 -1.85 16.03 -6.54
C LYS A 571 -2.90 17.16 -6.48
N THR A 572 -3.60 17.25 -5.37
CA THR A 572 -4.49 18.35 -5.07
C THR A 572 -3.71 19.57 -4.56
N THR A 573 -4.39 20.69 -4.32
CA THR A 573 -3.74 21.88 -3.77
C THR A 573 -3.14 21.62 -2.37
N LYS A 574 -2.03 22.26 -2.08
CA LYS A 574 -1.40 22.29 -0.74
C LYS A 574 -1.87 23.48 0.11
N LEU A 575 -2.73 24.33 -0.47
CA LEU A 575 -3.20 25.55 0.17
C LEU A 575 -4.39 25.30 1.10
N LYS A 576 -4.51 26.09 2.13
CA LYS A 576 -5.63 26.09 3.08
C LYS A 576 -6.97 26.29 2.37
N ASN A 577 -8.01 25.65 2.92
CA ASN A 577 -9.38 25.72 2.42
C ASN A 577 -9.52 25.38 0.92
N TRP A 578 -8.63 24.52 0.42
CA TRP A 578 -8.60 24.12 -0.98
C TRP A 578 -8.46 25.27 -1.98
N ALA A 579 -7.84 26.38 -1.56
CA ALA A 579 -7.58 27.50 -2.44
C ALA A 579 -6.77 27.07 -3.66
N GLU A 580 -7.02 27.73 -4.80
CA GLU A 580 -6.21 27.56 -6.01
C GLU A 580 -5.16 28.68 -6.07
N HIS A 581 -4.02 28.42 -6.70
CA HIS A 581 -3.03 29.46 -6.94
C HIS A 581 -3.63 30.50 -7.91
N ASP A 582 -3.64 31.77 -7.51
CA ASP A 582 -3.99 32.87 -8.40
C ASP A 582 -3.00 32.94 -9.58
N GLY A 583 -3.46 32.47 -10.72
CA GLY A 583 -2.80 32.70 -12.00
C GLY A 583 -1.61 31.79 -12.29
N SER A 584 -1.86 30.72 -13.03
CA SER A 584 -1.20 30.47 -14.31
C SER A 584 -1.43 29.03 -14.80
N CYS A 585 -1.83 28.94 -16.05
CA CYS A 585 -1.56 27.82 -16.95
C CYS A 585 -1.99 26.44 -16.50
N CYS A 586 -3.27 26.23 -16.40
CA CYS A 586 -3.83 24.94 -16.76
C CYS A 586 -3.82 24.79 -18.28
N GLY A 587 -2.68 24.35 -18.81
CA GLY A 587 -2.67 23.66 -20.10
C GLY A 587 -3.49 22.39 -19.90
N GLY A 588 -4.72 22.38 -20.39
CA GLY A 588 -5.57 21.21 -20.36
C GLY A 588 -4.92 20.07 -21.15
N HIS A 589 -4.87 18.93 -20.52
CA HIS A 589 -4.89 17.64 -21.18
C HIS A 589 -6.03 16.85 -20.55
N HIS A 590 -7.12 16.83 -21.33
CA HIS A 590 -8.20 15.85 -21.16
C HIS A 590 -7.68 14.47 -21.51
#